data_f1bbd6cb64ae31aed1639d4230cb6488
#
_entry.id   f1bbd6cb64ae31aed1639d4230cb6488
#
_cell.length_a   1.000
_cell.length_b   1.000
_cell.length_c   1.000
_cell.angle_alpha   90.00
_cell.angle_beta   90.00
_cell.angle_gamma   90.00
#
_symmetry.space_group_name_H-M   'P 1'
#
loop_
_entity.id
_entity.type
_entity.pdbx_description
1 polymer ?
#
loop_
_entity_poly.entity_id
_entity_poly.type
_entity_poly.pdbx_seq_one_letter_code
_entity_poly.pdbx_strand_id
1 'polypeptide(L)'
;MVENLDWNMGKLTSFLGQSNLREETIVIFLSDHGELGGCHGLRGKQWPYEESIGIPFIIADPRISDRAGITLRAPVSTEDLFPTFLGLAGLPPRKDCYGTNLAPLIQGKTDHLDREGVMLEFVAELRQGMPFYDWVWRGFRSDRYKYTVKGDNMGGIPWQFFDLETDPFELNNIIDSPQYQSNILQHHRWLLERMTETQDHFVLLPAFGCKGLNTWE
;
A
#
# COMPACT_ATOMS: atom_id res chain seq x y z
N MET A 1 6.57 -16.41 17.52
CA MET A 1 7.29 -15.57 16.53
C MET A 1 7.17 -14.09 16.88
N VAL A 2 5.97 -13.55 17.10
CA VAL A 2 5.74 -12.12 17.47
C VAL A 2 6.51 -11.76 18.75
N GLU A 3 6.41 -12.54 19.81
CA GLU A 3 7.18 -12.33 21.06
C GLU A 3 8.69 -12.23 20.84
N ASN A 4 9.23 -12.98 19.86
CA ASN A 4 10.66 -12.92 19.54
C ASN A 4 11.04 -11.59 18.86
N LEU A 5 10.15 -11.08 17.99
CA LEU A 5 10.34 -9.76 17.37
C LEU A 5 10.29 -8.66 18.43
N ASP A 6 9.28 -8.70 19.30
CA ASP A 6 9.13 -7.74 20.40
C ASP A 6 10.36 -7.74 21.33
N TRP A 7 10.83 -8.93 21.71
CA TRP A 7 12.04 -9.08 22.53
C TRP A 7 13.29 -8.50 21.87
N ASN A 8 13.47 -8.69 20.56
CA ASN A 8 14.59 -8.10 19.83
C ASN A 8 14.47 -6.58 19.70
N MET A 9 13.26 -6.06 19.49
CA MET A 9 13.02 -4.62 19.52
C MET A 9 13.31 -4.03 20.91
N GLY A 10 12.91 -4.72 21.97
CA GLY A 10 13.25 -4.34 23.34
C GLY A 10 14.75 -4.27 23.60
N LYS A 11 15.54 -5.22 23.05
CA LYS A 11 17.01 -5.18 23.15
C LYS A 11 17.61 -3.99 22.39
N LEU A 12 17.12 -3.74 21.17
CA LEU A 12 17.59 -2.60 20.36
C LEU A 12 17.32 -1.27 21.07
N THR A 13 16.11 -1.06 21.56
CA THR A 13 15.74 0.18 22.23
C THR A 13 16.49 0.35 23.56
N SER A 14 16.72 -0.74 24.29
CA SER A 14 17.55 -0.72 25.52
C SER A 14 19.01 -0.37 25.21
N PHE A 15 19.58 -0.92 24.14
CA PHE A 15 20.93 -0.58 23.70
C PHE A 15 21.06 0.91 23.34
N LEU A 16 20.12 1.45 22.57
CA LEU A 16 20.11 2.88 22.23
C LEU A 16 20.07 3.77 23.48
N GLY A 17 19.27 3.39 24.49
CA GLY A 17 19.24 4.11 25.76
C GLY A 17 20.55 4.05 26.54
N GLN A 18 21.14 2.86 26.68
CA GLN A 18 22.40 2.66 27.39
C GLN A 18 23.60 3.34 26.70
N SER A 19 23.54 3.46 25.38
CA SER A 19 24.59 4.10 24.58
C SER A 19 24.42 5.61 24.41
N ASN A 20 23.40 6.22 25.03
CA ASN A 20 23.01 7.63 24.85
C ASN A 20 22.72 8.03 23.39
N LEU A 21 22.30 7.06 22.56
CA LEU A 21 21.96 7.29 21.15
C LEU A 21 20.46 7.48 20.94
N ARG A 22 19.64 7.29 21.98
CA ARG A 22 18.16 7.28 21.85
C ARG A 22 17.62 8.59 21.29
N GLU A 23 18.15 9.72 21.75
CA GLU A 23 17.68 11.05 21.35
C GLU A 23 18.19 11.49 19.95
N GLU A 24 19.14 10.76 19.39
CA GLU A 24 19.70 11.03 18.07
C GLU A 24 19.31 10.00 17.00
N THR A 25 18.44 9.03 17.37
CA THR A 25 18.08 7.91 16.51
C THR A 25 16.60 7.85 16.26
N ILE A 26 16.19 7.91 14.99
CA ILE A 26 14.84 7.55 14.55
C ILE A 26 14.78 6.04 14.40
N VAL A 27 13.87 5.39 15.11
CA VAL A 27 13.64 3.95 14.99
C VAL A 27 12.39 3.72 14.14
N ILE A 28 12.54 2.92 13.09
CA ILE A 28 11.45 2.58 12.19
C ILE A 28 11.28 1.06 12.20
N PHE A 29 10.06 0.60 12.47
CA PHE A 29 9.67 -0.80 12.37
C PHE A 29 8.68 -0.97 11.23
N LEU A 30 9.00 -1.86 10.30
CA LEU A 30 8.16 -2.21 9.16
C LEU A 30 8.42 -3.65 8.72
N SER A 31 7.56 -4.17 7.83
CA SER A 31 7.74 -5.45 7.13
C SER A 31 7.82 -5.22 5.62
N ASP A 32 8.34 -6.19 4.89
CA ASP A 32 8.36 -6.22 3.42
C ASP A 32 6.98 -6.53 2.82
N HIS A 33 6.22 -7.42 3.46
CA HIS A 33 4.85 -7.82 3.09
C HIS A 33 4.14 -8.40 4.32
N GLY A 34 2.85 -8.62 4.18
CA GLY A 34 2.04 -9.38 5.12
C GLY A 34 2.07 -10.88 4.84
N GLU A 35 1.15 -11.63 5.43
CA GLU A 35 0.99 -13.08 5.26
C GLU A 35 -0.47 -13.46 5.49
N LEU A 36 -1.05 -14.19 4.55
CA LEU A 36 -2.46 -14.64 4.63
C LEU A 36 -2.72 -15.61 5.78
N GLY A 37 -1.75 -16.46 6.10
CA GLY A 37 -1.82 -17.35 7.27
C GLY A 37 -3.04 -18.28 7.34
N GLY A 38 -3.77 -18.45 6.26
CA GLY A 38 -5.02 -19.21 6.18
C GLY A 38 -6.28 -18.35 5.95
N CYS A 39 -6.16 -17.01 6.01
CA CYS A 39 -7.25 -16.11 5.65
C CYS A 39 -7.68 -16.35 4.21
N HIS A 40 -8.96 -16.18 3.92
CA HIS A 40 -9.58 -16.49 2.62
C HIS A 40 -9.35 -17.95 2.13
N GLY A 41 -8.99 -18.89 3.03
CA GLY A 41 -8.59 -20.24 2.66
C GLY A 41 -7.26 -20.34 1.93
N LEU A 42 -6.45 -19.27 1.94
CA LEU A 42 -5.22 -19.11 1.18
C LEU A 42 -3.99 -19.10 2.10
N ARG A 43 -2.81 -19.30 1.50
CA ARG A 43 -1.51 -19.19 2.14
C ARG A 43 -0.60 -18.37 1.26
N GLY A 44 0.45 -17.80 1.87
CA GLY A 44 1.42 -16.96 1.16
C GLY A 44 0.96 -15.51 1.10
N LYS A 45 1.42 -14.79 0.09
CA LYS A 45 1.41 -13.33 0.06
C LYS A 45 1.14 -12.69 -1.31
N GLN A 46 0.88 -13.43 -2.34
CA GLN A 46 0.76 -12.90 -3.71
C GLN A 46 -0.63 -12.32 -4.02
N TRP A 47 -1.55 -12.38 -3.09
CA TRP A 47 -2.93 -11.93 -3.24
C TRP A 47 -3.12 -10.49 -2.76
N PRO A 48 -4.05 -9.72 -3.35
CA PRO A 48 -4.25 -8.32 -2.99
C PRO A 48 -5.13 -8.11 -1.75
N TYR A 49 -5.19 -9.06 -0.84
CA TYR A 49 -5.91 -8.93 0.43
C TYR A 49 -5.08 -8.15 1.46
N GLU A 50 -5.75 -7.41 2.36
CA GLU A 50 -5.09 -6.57 3.37
C GLU A 50 -4.11 -7.37 4.23
N GLU A 51 -4.37 -8.64 4.53
CA GLU A 51 -3.44 -9.52 5.27
C GLU A 51 -2.12 -9.76 4.52
N SER A 52 -2.15 -9.69 3.19
CA SER A 52 -0.96 -9.87 2.35
C SER A 52 -0.23 -8.57 2.06
N ILE A 53 -0.96 -7.50 1.77
CA ILE A 53 -0.39 -6.21 1.36
C ILE A 53 -0.20 -5.23 2.52
N GLY A 54 -0.98 -5.38 3.60
CA GLY A 54 -0.87 -4.54 4.78
C GLY A 54 0.37 -4.89 5.60
N ILE A 55 1.20 -3.89 5.88
CA ILE A 55 2.41 -4.04 6.69
C ILE A 55 2.36 -3.09 7.89
N PRO A 56 2.97 -3.45 9.02
CA PRO A 56 3.21 -2.50 10.09
C PRO A 56 4.14 -1.39 9.60
N PHE A 57 3.83 -0.15 9.97
CA PHE A 57 4.72 0.99 9.74
C PHE A 57 4.69 1.86 10.99
N ILE A 58 5.69 1.71 11.86
CA ILE A 58 5.77 2.37 13.14
C ILE A 58 7.05 3.20 13.17
N ILE A 59 6.93 4.46 13.56
CA ILE A 59 8.05 5.40 13.63
C ILE A 59 8.14 5.94 15.05
N ALA A 60 9.33 5.85 15.64
CA ALA A 60 9.68 6.50 16.89
C ALA A 60 10.80 7.52 16.63
N ASP A 61 10.41 8.77 16.56
CA ASP A 61 11.31 9.93 16.34
C ASP A 61 11.33 10.76 17.63
N PRO A 62 12.46 10.84 18.34
CA PRO A 62 12.53 11.58 19.60
C PRO A 62 12.26 13.08 19.46
N ARG A 63 12.42 13.63 18.25
CA ARG A 63 12.20 15.07 17.97
C ARG A 63 10.73 15.47 17.94
N ILE A 64 9.81 14.50 17.89
CA ILE A 64 8.36 14.68 17.85
C ILE A 64 7.67 13.84 18.94
N SER A 65 8.27 13.77 20.13
CA SER A 65 7.78 12.97 21.25
C SER A 65 6.38 13.39 21.74
N ASP A 66 5.98 14.65 21.51
CA ASP A 66 4.63 15.17 21.73
C ASP A 66 3.56 14.53 20.85
N ARG A 67 3.98 13.86 19.77
CA ARG A 67 3.10 13.09 18.87
C ARG A 67 3.13 11.57 19.14
N ALA A 68 3.70 11.13 20.23
CA ALA A 68 3.73 9.72 20.60
C ALA A 68 2.31 9.13 20.73
N GLY A 69 2.11 7.92 20.22
CA GLY A 69 0.82 7.22 20.27
C GLY A 69 -0.21 7.67 19.24
N ILE A 70 0.12 8.59 18.32
CA ILE A 70 -0.77 9.01 17.24
C ILE A 70 -0.78 7.94 16.15
N THR A 71 -1.97 7.60 15.67
CA THR A 71 -2.17 6.80 14.45
C THR A 71 -2.59 7.72 13.32
N LEU A 72 -1.80 7.73 12.25
CA LEU A 72 -2.13 8.45 11.02
C LEU A 72 -2.90 7.52 10.09
N ARG A 73 -4.05 7.98 9.61
CA ARG A 73 -4.90 7.24 8.67
C ARG A 73 -4.77 7.86 7.29
N ALA A 74 -3.84 7.36 6.52
CA ALA A 74 -3.66 7.73 5.12
C ALA A 74 -3.13 6.51 4.37
N PRO A 75 -3.58 6.25 3.14
CA PRO A 75 -2.99 5.21 2.31
C PRO A 75 -1.52 5.55 2.04
N VAL A 76 -0.62 4.65 2.43
CA VAL A 76 0.81 4.77 2.21
C VAL A 76 1.35 3.53 1.51
N SER A 77 2.40 3.71 0.72
CA SER A 77 3.02 2.65 -0.06
C SER A 77 4.51 2.53 0.27
N THR A 78 5.10 1.39 -0.03
CA THR A 78 6.54 1.18 0.15
C THR A 78 7.39 2.12 -0.70
N GLU A 79 6.87 2.63 -1.80
CA GLU A 79 7.55 3.66 -2.62
C GLU A 79 7.74 4.99 -1.86
N ASP A 80 6.92 5.27 -0.84
CA ASP A 80 7.01 6.47 -0.01
C ASP A 80 8.16 6.41 1.00
N LEU A 81 8.70 5.23 1.29
CA LEU A 81 9.70 5.04 2.34
C LEU A 81 10.96 5.85 2.07
N PHE A 82 11.49 5.73 0.86
CA PHE A 82 12.74 6.41 0.52
C PHE A 82 12.66 7.94 0.60
N PRO A 83 11.69 8.63 -0.07
CA PRO A 83 11.53 10.07 0.08
C PRO A 83 11.20 10.49 1.51
N THR A 84 10.47 9.66 2.27
CA THR A 84 10.17 9.92 3.68
C THR A 84 11.44 9.88 4.54
N PHE A 85 12.31 8.89 4.35
CA PHE A 85 13.55 8.78 5.11
C PHE A 85 14.49 9.96 4.82
N LEU A 86 14.57 10.41 3.57
CA LEU A 86 15.28 11.64 3.24
C LEU A 86 14.67 12.86 3.97
N GLY A 87 13.35 12.99 3.94
CA GLY A 87 12.64 14.08 4.62
C GLY A 87 12.84 14.08 6.13
N LEU A 88 12.77 12.92 6.78
CA LEU A 88 13.04 12.77 8.21
C LEU A 88 14.50 13.07 8.57
N ALA A 89 15.43 12.73 7.67
CA ALA A 89 16.85 13.06 7.82
C ALA A 89 17.20 14.53 7.50
N GLY A 90 16.21 15.32 7.06
CA GLY A 90 16.44 16.71 6.65
C GLY A 90 17.20 16.86 5.34
N LEU A 91 17.23 15.81 4.52
CA LEU A 91 17.89 15.81 3.22
C LEU A 91 16.93 16.29 2.12
N PRO A 92 17.46 16.86 1.02
CA PRO A 92 16.63 17.33 -0.07
C PRO A 92 15.91 16.18 -0.78
N PRO A 93 14.67 16.44 -1.28
CA PRO A 93 13.93 15.44 -2.04
C PRO A 93 14.66 15.09 -3.35
N ARG A 94 14.49 13.85 -3.81
CA ARG A 94 14.94 13.45 -5.14
C ARG A 94 13.80 13.59 -6.14
N LYS A 95 14.15 14.01 -7.36
CA LYS A 95 13.17 14.24 -8.44
C LYS A 95 12.76 12.93 -9.17
N ASP A 96 13.53 11.89 -9.00
CA ASP A 96 13.37 10.59 -9.66
C ASP A 96 12.65 9.57 -8.74
N CYS A 97 11.90 10.02 -7.75
CA CYS A 97 11.08 9.21 -6.87
C CYS A 97 9.61 9.42 -7.17
N TYR A 98 8.88 8.33 -7.37
CA TYR A 98 7.42 8.35 -7.53
C TYR A 98 6.66 8.42 -6.20
N GLY A 99 7.29 8.01 -5.10
CA GLY A 99 6.70 8.04 -3.77
C GLY A 99 6.61 9.44 -3.18
N THR A 100 5.71 9.60 -2.23
CA THR A 100 5.45 10.85 -1.51
C THR A 100 6.28 10.91 -0.23
N ASN A 101 6.86 12.08 0.06
CA ASN A 101 7.52 12.32 1.34
C ASN A 101 6.50 12.52 2.46
N LEU A 102 6.37 11.54 3.35
CA LEU A 102 5.43 11.56 4.49
C LEU A 102 5.98 12.34 5.70
N ALA A 103 7.22 12.80 5.69
CA ALA A 103 7.81 13.47 6.84
C ALA A 103 7.01 14.69 7.34
N PRO A 104 6.44 15.56 6.48
CA PRO A 104 5.57 16.65 6.95
C PRO A 104 4.33 16.17 7.71
N LEU A 105 3.68 15.10 7.24
CA LEU A 105 2.52 14.49 7.91
C LEU A 105 2.93 13.87 9.25
N ILE A 106 4.02 13.11 9.30
CA ILE A 106 4.56 12.48 10.50
C ILE A 106 4.89 13.55 11.54
N GLN A 107 5.51 14.65 11.10
CA GLN A 107 5.92 15.77 11.96
C GLN A 107 4.76 16.72 12.33
N GLY A 108 3.54 16.47 11.82
CA GLY A 108 2.38 17.33 12.09
C GLY A 108 2.42 18.70 11.44
N LYS A 109 3.23 18.87 10.39
CA LYS A 109 3.28 20.09 9.58
C LYS A 109 2.13 20.18 8.56
N THR A 110 1.51 19.04 8.27
CA THR A 110 0.28 18.90 7.51
C THR A 110 -0.58 17.82 8.18
N ASP A 111 -1.87 17.82 7.91
CA ASP A 111 -2.86 16.85 8.40
C ASP A 111 -3.38 15.92 7.30
N HIS A 112 -2.97 16.12 6.06
CA HIS A 112 -3.39 15.34 4.90
C HIS A 112 -2.25 15.11 3.90
N LEU A 113 -2.47 14.18 3.00
CA LEU A 113 -1.64 13.95 1.81
C LEU A 113 -2.43 14.41 0.57
N ASP A 114 -1.74 15.06 -0.35
CA ASP A 114 -2.30 15.48 -1.63
C ASP A 114 -2.30 14.32 -2.63
N ARG A 115 -3.07 13.28 -2.30
CA ARG A 115 -3.32 12.13 -3.17
C ARG A 115 -4.56 11.37 -2.73
N GLU A 116 -5.21 10.70 -3.68
CA GLU A 116 -6.45 9.94 -3.47
C GLU A 116 -6.22 8.54 -2.91
N GLY A 117 -5.02 8.00 -3.09
CA GLY A 117 -4.67 6.67 -2.64
C GLY A 117 -3.31 6.21 -3.16
N VAL A 118 -3.08 4.91 -3.13
CA VAL A 118 -1.84 4.27 -3.57
C VAL A 118 -2.11 3.19 -4.58
N MET A 119 -1.20 3.05 -5.54
CA MET A 119 -1.17 1.93 -6.46
C MET A 119 -0.61 0.69 -5.76
N LEU A 120 -1.19 -0.44 -6.10
CA LEU A 120 -0.75 -1.77 -5.69
C LEU A 120 -0.41 -2.56 -6.95
N GLU A 121 0.64 -3.36 -6.88
CA GLU A 121 1.03 -4.17 -8.01
C GLU A 121 1.59 -5.54 -7.61
N PHE A 122 1.40 -6.50 -8.47
CA PHE A 122 2.07 -7.78 -8.44
C PHE A 122 2.45 -8.19 -9.86
N VAL A 123 3.72 -8.49 -10.05
CA VAL A 123 4.26 -9.04 -11.30
C VAL A 123 4.28 -10.57 -11.24
N ALA A 124 4.31 -11.21 -12.41
CA ALA A 124 4.28 -12.66 -12.49
C ALA A 124 5.44 -13.33 -11.74
N GLU A 125 5.16 -14.47 -11.12
CA GLU A 125 6.17 -15.36 -10.57
C GLU A 125 7.05 -15.92 -11.68
N LEU A 126 8.35 -16.03 -11.41
CA LEU A 126 9.29 -16.61 -12.37
C LEU A 126 9.40 -18.15 -12.30
N ARG A 127 8.54 -18.79 -11.52
CA ARG A 127 8.51 -20.24 -11.32
C ARG A 127 7.28 -20.86 -11.94
N GLN A 128 7.46 -21.62 -12.98
CA GLN A 128 6.38 -22.41 -13.58
C GLN A 128 5.69 -23.30 -12.55
N GLY A 129 4.38 -23.38 -12.60
CA GLY A 129 3.57 -24.17 -11.66
C GLY A 129 3.27 -23.51 -10.33
N MET A 130 3.75 -22.28 -10.10
CA MET A 130 3.37 -21.48 -8.94
C MET A 130 2.09 -20.67 -9.23
N PRO A 131 1.25 -20.40 -8.22
CA PRO A 131 0.18 -19.42 -8.37
C PRO A 131 0.76 -18.10 -8.89
N PHE A 132 0.02 -17.43 -9.78
CA PHE A 132 0.46 -16.17 -10.42
C PHE A 132 1.70 -16.29 -11.33
N TYR A 133 2.08 -17.48 -11.79
CA TYR A 133 3.09 -17.62 -12.82
C TYR A 133 2.70 -16.90 -14.13
N ASP A 134 1.44 -17.09 -14.56
CA ASP A 134 0.86 -16.49 -15.75
C ASP A 134 -0.06 -15.31 -15.47
N TRP A 135 -0.19 -14.95 -14.20
CA TRP A 135 -1.10 -13.89 -13.78
C TRP A 135 -0.33 -12.74 -13.17
N VAL A 136 -0.87 -11.58 -13.43
CA VAL A 136 -0.46 -10.35 -12.74
C VAL A 136 -1.70 -9.61 -12.28
N TRP A 137 -1.55 -8.73 -11.32
CA TRP A 137 -2.64 -7.85 -10.93
C TRP A 137 -2.11 -6.46 -10.62
N ARG A 138 -3.00 -5.49 -10.75
CA ARG A 138 -2.82 -4.11 -10.33
C ARG A 138 -3.99 -3.72 -9.47
N GLY A 139 -3.79 -2.71 -8.62
CA GLY A 139 -4.87 -2.21 -7.80
C GLY A 139 -4.66 -0.76 -7.39
N PHE A 140 -5.71 -0.18 -6.88
CA PHE A 140 -5.70 1.15 -6.28
C PHE A 140 -6.44 1.10 -4.94
N ARG A 141 -5.77 1.56 -3.89
CA ARG A 141 -6.29 1.59 -2.53
C ARG A 141 -6.40 3.04 -2.09
N SER A 142 -7.64 3.53 -1.96
CA SER A 142 -7.99 4.81 -1.32
C SER A 142 -8.19 4.63 0.19
N ASP A 143 -8.59 5.67 0.91
CA ASP A 143 -8.87 5.55 2.36
C ASP A 143 -9.92 4.49 2.68
N ARG A 144 -10.96 4.40 1.86
CA ARG A 144 -12.12 3.53 2.12
C ARG A 144 -12.17 2.30 1.23
N TYR A 145 -11.82 2.44 -0.05
CA TYR A 145 -12.06 1.38 -1.02
C TYR A 145 -10.76 0.80 -1.55
N LYS A 146 -10.84 -0.47 -1.92
CA LYS A 146 -9.78 -1.15 -2.66
C LYS A 146 -10.34 -1.74 -3.94
N TYR A 147 -9.73 -1.39 -5.05
CA TYR A 147 -10.03 -1.85 -6.39
C TYR A 147 -8.87 -2.64 -6.95
N THR A 148 -9.13 -3.79 -7.57
CA THR A 148 -8.10 -4.56 -8.25
C THR A 148 -8.55 -5.03 -9.62
N VAL A 149 -7.58 -5.15 -10.51
CA VAL A 149 -7.68 -5.77 -11.82
C VAL A 149 -6.72 -6.94 -11.90
N LYS A 150 -7.14 -8.00 -12.59
CA LYS A 150 -6.33 -9.21 -12.78
C LYS A 150 -6.21 -9.52 -14.26
N GLY A 151 -5.03 -9.91 -14.70
CA GLY A 151 -4.80 -10.20 -16.08
C GLY A 151 -3.55 -11.03 -16.34
N ASP A 152 -3.21 -11.06 -17.59
CA ASP A 152 -2.00 -11.65 -18.16
C ASP A 152 -1.32 -10.64 -19.08
N ASN A 153 -0.47 -11.10 -19.99
CA ASN A 153 0.20 -10.24 -20.97
C ASN A 153 -0.74 -9.61 -22.00
N MET A 154 -2.00 -10.06 -22.07
CA MET A 154 -3.02 -9.54 -22.99
C MET A 154 -3.85 -8.41 -22.38
N GLY A 155 -3.78 -8.26 -21.05
CA GLY A 155 -4.45 -7.21 -20.32
C GLY A 155 -5.23 -7.71 -19.11
N GLY A 156 -5.63 -6.78 -18.25
CA GLY A 156 -6.36 -7.04 -17.01
C GLY A 156 -7.79 -6.53 -17.05
N ILE A 157 -8.67 -7.30 -16.45
CA ILE A 157 -10.08 -6.98 -16.24
C ILE A 157 -10.37 -6.70 -14.77
N PRO A 158 -11.39 -5.89 -14.43
CA PRO A 158 -11.84 -5.71 -13.07
C PRO A 158 -12.05 -7.05 -12.37
N TRP A 159 -11.53 -7.15 -11.16
CA TRP A 159 -11.51 -8.41 -10.42
C TRP A 159 -12.14 -8.31 -9.04
N GLN A 160 -11.75 -7.31 -8.24
CA GLN A 160 -12.27 -7.13 -6.88
C GLN A 160 -12.53 -5.66 -6.61
N PHE A 161 -13.58 -5.41 -5.81
CA PHE A 161 -13.84 -4.13 -5.20
C PHE A 161 -14.37 -4.34 -3.79
N PHE A 162 -13.75 -3.71 -2.79
CA PHE A 162 -14.11 -3.84 -1.39
C PHE A 162 -14.31 -2.47 -0.75
N ASP A 163 -15.29 -2.38 0.15
CA ASP A 163 -15.51 -1.25 1.05
C ASP A 163 -14.87 -1.60 2.41
N LEU A 164 -13.65 -1.17 2.63
CA LEU A 164 -12.85 -1.52 3.81
C LEU A 164 -13.38 -0.90 5.11
N GLU A 165 -14.27 0.10 5.03
CA GLU A 165 -14.94 0.66 6.19
C GLU A 165 -16.01 -0.29 6.74
N THR A 166 -16.77 -0.94 5.88
CA THR A 166 -17.87 -1.84 6.25
C THR A 166 -17.48 -3.30 6.20
N ASP A 167 -16.46 -3.66 5.42
CA ASP A 167 -15.93 -5.00 5.24
C ASP A 167 -14.38 -5.01 5.32
N PRO A 168 -13.81 -4.76 6.51
CA PRO A 168 -12.35 -4.69 6.69
C PRO A 168 -11.64 -6.03 6.48
N PHE A 169 -12.37 -7.14 6.43
CA PHE A 169 -11.86 -8.48 6.18
C PHE A 169 -12.08 -8.96 4.74
N GLU A 170 -12.59 -8.10 3.86
CA GLU A 170 -12.74 -8.36 2.43
C GLU A 170 -13.48 -9.66 2.08
N LEU A 171 -14.54 -9.96 2.82
CA LEU A 171 -15.34 -11.17 2.66
C LEU A 171 -16.38 -11.04 1.52
N ASN A 172 -16.76 -9.81 1.15
CA ASN A 172 -17.80 -9.53 0.19
C ASN A 172 -17.26 -8.73 -0.99
N ASN A 173 -16.89 -9.40 -2.07
CA ASN A 173 -16.49 -8.73 -3.30
C ASN A 173 -17.70 -8.08 -3.98
N ILE A 174 -17.73 -6.75 -4.03
CA ILE A 174 -18.83 -5.94 -4.57
C ILE A 174 -18.56 -5.41 -5.97
N ILE A 175 -17.65 -6.01 -6.72
CA ILE A 175 -17.23 -5.57 -8.06
C ILE A 175 -18.40 -5.51 -9.06
N ASP A 176 -19.37 -6.41 -8.94
CA ASP A 176 -20.54 -6.49 -9.83
C ASP A 176 -21.74 -5.68 -9.31
N SER A 177 -21.61 -4.98 -8.20
CA SER A 177 -22.72 -4.25 -7.58
C SER A 177 -23.00 -2.92 -8.27
N PRO A 178 -24.19 -2.71 -8.86
CA PRO A 178 -24.52 -1.48 -9.62
C PRO A 178 -24.41 -0.20 -8.79
N GLN A 179 -24.67 -0.28 -7.48
CA GLN A 179 -24.62 0.88 -6.60
C GLN A 179 -23.21 1.46 -6.42
N TYR A 180 -22.16 0.65 -6.64
CA TYR A 180 -20.75 1.07 -6.52
C TYR A 180 -20.09 1.37 -7.86
N GLN A 181 -20.84 1.34 -8.95
CA GLN A 181 -20.29 1.52 -10.30
C GLN A 181 -19.49 2.80 -10.45
N SER A 182 -19.96 3.92 -9.91
CA SER A 182 -19.23 5.20 -9.97
C SER A 182 -17.91 5.15 -9.19
N ASN A 183 -17.89 4.48 -8.04
CA ASN A 183 -16.69 4.32 -7.23
C ASN A 183 -15.66 3.41 -7.95
N ILE A 184 -16.11 2.32 -8.55
CA ILE A 184 -15.28 1.41 -9.34
C ILE A 184 -14.64 2.17 -10.52
N LEU A 185 -15.45 2.94 -11.26
CA LEU A 185 -14.99 3.78 -12.38
C LEU A 185 -13.92 4.78 -11.93
N GLN A 186 -14.13 5.42 -10.80
CA GLN A 186 -13.18 6.40 -10.28
C GLN A 186 -11.85 5.75 -9.91
N HIS A 187 -11.89 4.59 -9.21
CA HIS A 187 -10.66 3.87 -8.84
C HIS A 187 -9.91 3.31 -10.05
N HIS A 188 -10.65 2.90 -11.09
CA HIS A 188 -10.05 2.49 -12.35
C HIS A 188 -9.31 3.65 -13.04
N ARG A 189 -9.87 4.86 -13.03
CA ARG A 189 -9.19 6.06 -13.56
C ARG A 189 -7.93 6.39 -12.77
N TRP A 190 -8.01 6.45 -11.43
CA TRP A 190 -6.84 6.69 -10.57
C TRP A 190 -5.75 5.65 -10.80
N LEU A 191 -6.13 4.38 -10.93
CA LEU A 191 -5.18 3.31 -11.25
C LEU A 191 -4.47 3.58 -12.58
N LEU A 192 -5.22 3.92 -13.63
CA LEU A 192 -4.63 4.21 -14.93
C LEU A 192 -3.74 5.45 -14.91
N GLU A 193 -4.19 6.53 -14.27
CA GLU A 193 -3.39 7.75 -14.11
C GLU A 193 -2.05 7.41 -13.47
N ARG A 194 -2.06 6.64 -12.39
CA ARG A 194 -0.85 6.24 -11.68
C ARG A 194 0.04 5.30 -12.53
N MET A 195 -0.54 4.34 -13.22
CA MET A 195 0.18 3.46 -14.16
C MET A 195 0.85 4.27 -15.29
N THR A 196 0.18 5.30 -15.77
CA THR A 196 0.73 6.19 -16.81
C THR A 196 1.92 6.99 -16.26
N GLU A 197 1.82 7.54 -15.06
CA GLU A 197 2.89 8.27 -14.40
C GLU A 197 4.12 7.38 -14.16
N THR A 198 3.91 6.14 -13.72
CA THR A 198 4.98 5.19 -13.44
C THR A 198 5.48 4.43 -14.66
N GLN A 199 4.90 4.70 -15.84
CA GLN A 199 5.22 4.01 -17.10
C GLN A 199 5.01 2.48 -17.01
N ASP A 200 4.00 2.05 -16.24
CA ASP A 200 3.63 0.65 -16.17
C ASP A 200 3.00 0.21 -17.50
N HIS A 201 3.53 -0.85 -18.08
CA HIS A 201 3.08 -1.38 -19.39
C HIS A 201 1.92 -2.38 -19.28
N PHE A 202 1.39 -2.61 -18.08
CA PHE A 202 0.21 -3.45 -17.93
C PHE A 202 -1.01 -2.81 -18.60
N VAL A 203 -1.69 -3.56 -19.47
CA VAL A 203 -2.84 -3.06 -20.23
C VAL A 203 -4.12 -3.22 -19.41
N LEU A 204 -4.81 -2.13 -19.10
CA LEU A 204 -6.14 -2.18 -18.52
C LEU A 204 -7.16 -2.41 -19.65
N LEU A 205 -7.92 -3.52 -19.55
CA LEU A 205 -9.06 -3.76 -20.40
C LEU A 205 -10.30 -3.05 -19.85
N PRO A 206 -11.25 -2.68 -20.73
CA PRO A 206 -12.49 -2.04 -20.30
C PRO A 206 -13.20 -2.84 -19.22
N ALA A 207 -13.68 -2.17 -18.18
CA ALA A 207 -14.45 -2.81 -17.15
C ALA A 207 -15.77 -3.36 -17.70
N PHE A 208 -16.06 -4.61 -17.41
CA PHE A 208 -17.25 -5.31 -17.89
C PHE A 208 -18.52 -4.57 -17.43
N GLY A 209 -19.43 -4.23 -18.36
CA GLY A 209 -20.69 -3.56 -18.06
C GLY A 209 -20.61 -2.06 -17.77
N CYS A 210 -19.43 -1.49 -17.70
CA CYS A 210 -19.22 -0.04 -17.50
C CYS A 210 -19.15 0.65 -18.86
N LYS A 211 -20.30 1.01 -19.41
CA LYS A 211 -20.35 1.93 -20.57
C LYS A 211 -19.69 3.25 -20.17
N GLY A 212 -18.58 3.59 -20.80
CA GLY A 212 -17.84 4.84 -20.55
C GLY A 212 -16.44 4.69 -19.99
N LEU A 213 -15.98 3.47 -19.57
CA LEU A 213 -14.58 3.24 -19.27
C LEU A 213 -13.71 3.05 -20.54
N ASN A 214 -14.33 2.93 -21.70
CA ASN A 214 -13.65 2.73 -22.97
C ASN A 214 -13.34 4.04 -23.71
N THR A 215 -13.69 5.18 -23.16
CA THR A 215 -13.42 6.47 -23.76
C THR A 215 -12.27 7.13 -23.03
N TRP A 216 -11.10 6.87 -23.55
CA TRP A 216 -9.91 7.70 -23.37
C TRP A 216 -10.01 8.90 -24.32
N GLU A 217 -11.13 9.63 -24.27
CA GLU A 217 -11.29 10.91 -24.92
C GLU A 217 -11.40 12.03 -23.86
#